data_58977a6c6f03dc871fb375dbffeb0d6b
#
_entry.id   58977a6c6f03dc871fb375dbffeb0d6b
#
_cell.length_a   1.000
_cell.length_b   1.000
_cell.length_c   1.000
_cell.angle_alpha   90.00
_cell.angle_beta   90.00
_cell.angle_gamma   90.00
#
_symmetry.space_group_name_H-M   'P 1'
#
loop_
_entity.id
_entity.type
_entity.pdbx_description
1 polymer ?
#
loop_
_entity_poly.entity_id
_entity_poly.type
_entity_poly.pdbx_seq_one_letter_code
_entity_poly.pdbx_strand_id
1 'polypeptide(L)'
;MTDPLAPLLHALAYPVVRLVSLDDALGLPWLIGAALFVGLFAAIARLRAGRSRPRLRALVRLVFPRRVWWHPSSRLDYKLFVLNSVLVAGVIDLLIVGPGAWRGWVKGGLTLLLGAHPVASAAGPQPWVIGLSGLASLGALDAGYFLAHLAMHRWPVLWAFHKVHHSAEVMTPATEWRQHPVEFLVFPLVYGATSGTVYGITAWLFGDAAQGGALAIQTVLMAAHLATFHHVRHSPVLLAFTGVWGRLFHSPAHHHLHHSSDPAHHDRNLGYLLSVWDWAAGTLVLPTGRERLTLGLGPGEAGHRTARDALVTPGVEAAGLVAAPLRRWAAQAAPWALKKASRRAQATGPASGL
;
A
#
# COMPACT_ATOMS: atom_id res chain seq x y z
N MET A 1 3.13 21.93 32.13
CA MET A 1 4.20 20.92 31.99
C MET A 1 3.59 19.72 31.30
N THR A 2 3.99 19.41 30.11
CA THR A 2 3.51 18.19 29.40
C THR A 2 4.13 16.95 30.05
N ASP A 3 3.33 15.97 30.38
CA ASP A 3 3.81 14.70 30.93
C ASP A 3 4.79 14.05 29.95
N PRO A 4 6.06 13.82 30.33
CA PRO A 4 7.06 13.22 29.41
C PRO A 4 6.73 11.77 29.02
N LEU A 5 5.85 11.08 29.76
CA LEU A 5 5.41 9.72 29.45
C LEU A 5 4.22 9.66 28.51
N ALA A 6 3.51 10.77 28.30
CA ALA A 6 2.31 10.79 27.46
C ALA A 6 2.54 10.28 26.02
N PRO A 7 3.61 10.67 25.29
CA PRO A 7 3.89 10.14 23.95
C PRO A 7 4.12 8.62 23.95
N LEU A 8 4.84 8.10 24.94
CA LEU A 8 5.10 6.67 25.06
C LEU A 8 3.81 5.88 25.34
N LEU A 9 3.00 6.37 26.27
CA LEU A 9 1.71 5.74 26.61
C LEU A 9 0.77 5.76 25.40
N HIS A 10 0.74 6.87 24.65
CA HIS A 10 -0.02 6.97 23.40
C HIS A 10 0.45 5.91 22.38
N ALA A 11 1.75 5.81 22.11
CA ALA A 11 2.29 4.85 21.17
C ALA A 11 1.98 3.40 21.57
N LEU A 12 2.09 3.07 22.87
CA LEU A 12 1.77 1.73 23.38
C LEU A 12 0.26 1.39 23.31
N ALA A 13 -0.61 2.39 23.49
CA ALA A 13 -2.07 2.22 23.38
C ALA A 13 -2.55 2.21 21.92
N TYR A 14 -1.77 2.72 20.98
CA TYR A 14 -2.18 2.96 19.58
C TYR A 14 -2.69 1.71 18.88
N PRO A 15 -2.13 0.49 19.03
CA PRO A 15 -2.71 -0.71 18.44
C PRO A 15 -4.19 -0.94 18.82
N VAL A 16 -4.57 -0.62 20.06
CA VAL A 16 -5.95 -0.73 20.53
C VAL A 16 -6.80 0.40 19.96
N VAL A 17 -6.28 1.64 19.96
CA VAL A 17 -6.96 2.80 19.39
C VAL A 17 -7.32 2.54 17.93
N ARG A 18 -6.41 2.00 17.14
CA ARG A 18 -6.64 1.64 15.73
C ARG A 18 -7.78 0.64 15.57
N LEU A 19 -7.83 -0.39 16.40
CA LEU A 19 -8.91 -1.40 16.32
C LEU A 19 -10.29 -0.84 16.61
N VAL A 20 -10.42 0.22 17.40
CA VAL A 20 -11.74 0.81 17.72
C VAL A 20 -12.07 2.05 16.91
N SER A 21 -11.10 2.60 16.15
CA SER A 21 -11.26 3.82 15.35
C SER A 21 -12.03 3.55 14.05
N LEU A 22 -12.85 4.51 13.65
CA LEU A 22 -13.41 4.59 12.29
C LEU A 22 -12.43 5.19 11.27
N ASP A 23 -11.42 5.90 11.75
CA ASP A 23 -10.41 6.55 10.91
C ASP A 23 -9.30 5.58 10.46
N ASP A 24 -9.23 4.40 11.08
CA ASP A 24 -8.27 3.36 10.71
C ASP A 24 -8.92 2.26 9.88
N ALA A 25 -8.24 1.85 8.82
CA ALA A 25 -8.73 0.80 7.93
C ALA A 25 -8.96 -0.54 8.64
N LEU A 26 -8.20 -0.86 9.72
CA LEU A 26 -8.41 -2.06 10.54
C LEU A 26 -9.42 -1.88 11.68
N GLY A 27 -10.14 -0.75 11.73
CA GLY A 27 -11.16 -0.54 12.73
C GLY A 27 -12.21 -1.67 12.75
N LEU A 28 -12.59 -2.13 13.93
CA LEU A 28 -13.61 -3.18 14.12
C LEU A 28 -14.90 -2.92 13.34
N PRO A 29 -15.40 -1.68 13.22
CA PRO A 29 -16.59 -1.41 12.41
C PRO A 29 -16.45 -1.86 10.95
N TRP A 30 -15.30 -1.64 10.33
CA TRP A 30 -15.03 -2.05 8.96
C TRP A 30 -14.86 -3.57 8.82
N LEU A 31 -14.17 -4.20 9.78
CA LEU A 31 -14.04 -5.66 9.85
C LEU A 31 -15.40 -6.35 10.00
N ILE A 32 -16.26 -5.80 10.86
CA ILE A 32 -17.64 -6.29 11.03
C ILE A 32 -18.43 -6.09 9.74
N GLY A 33 -18.34 -4.90 9.12
CA GLY A 33 -18.99 -4.60 7.84
C GLY A 33 -18.60 -5.61 6.76
N ALA A 34 -17.31 -5.86 6.58
CA ALA A 34 -16.80 -6.84 5.60
C ALA A 34 -17.26 -8.27 5.91
N ALA A 35 -17.28 -8.68 7.19
CA ALA A 35 -17.78 -10.00 7.59
C ALA A 35 -19.28 -10.16 7.30
N LEU A 36 -20.10 -9.13 7.58
CA LEU A 36 -21.53 -9.11 7.25
C LEU A 36 -21.74 -9.12 5.73
N PHE A 37 -20.97 -8.35 4.99
CA PHE A 37 -21.02 -8.35 3.52
C PHE A 37 -20.71 -9.72 2.93
N VAL A 38 -19.66 -10.41 3.37
CA VAL A 38 -19.33 -11.78 2.94
C VAL A 38 -20.43 -12.76 3.32
N GLY A 39 -20.99 -12.64 4.53
CA GLY A 39 -22.08 -13.46 5.00
C GLY A 39 -23.34 -13.31 4.13
N LEU A 40 -23.72 -12.07 3.80
CA LEU A 40 -24.85 -11.75 2.93
C LEU A 40 -24.61 -12.25 1.50
N PHE A 41 -23.42 -12.00 0.95
CA PHE A 41 -23.03 -12.46 -0.38
C PHE A 41 -23.12 -14.00 -0.48
N ALA A 42 -22.57 -14.73 0.49
CA ALA A 42 -22.63 -16.18 0.54
C ALA A 42 -24.06 -16.70 0.66
N ALA A 43 -24.93 -16.04 1.44
CA ALA A 43 -26.32 -16.38 1.58
C ALA A 43 -27.08 -16.20 0.26
N ILE A 44 -26.90 -15.06 -0.42
CA ILE A 44 -27.52 -14.76 -1.72
C ILE A 44 -27.04 -15.77 -2.79
N ALA A 45 -25.74 -16.03 -2.86
CA ALA A 45 -25.18 -16.98 -3.82
C ALA A 45 -25.76 -18.38 -3.66
N ARG A 46 -25.94 -18.86 -2.42
CA ARG A 46 -26.58 -20.15 -2.14
C ARG A 46 -28.04 -20.18 -2.53
N LEU A 47 -28.80 -19.13 -2.21
CA LEU A 47 -30.23 -19.04 -2.57
C LEU A 47 -30.42 -19.04 -4.10
N ARG A 48 -29.57 -18.28 -4.83
CA ARG A 48 -29.58 -18.28 -6.31
C ARG A 48 -29.23 -19.64 -6.91
N ALA A 49 -28.44 -20.44 -6.21
CA ALA A 49 -28.11 -21.81 -6.58
C ALA A 49 -29.19 -22.84 -6.16
N GLY A 50 -30.37 -22.40 -5.72
CA GLY A 50 -31.47 -23.29 -5.26
C GLY A 50 -31.16 -24.03 -3.95
N ARG A 51 -30.17 -23.56 -3.17
CA ARG A 51 -29.78 -24.19 -1.89
C ARG A 51 -30.40 -23.45 -0.71
N SER A 52 -30.60 -24.16 0.40
CA SER A 52 -31.09 -23.57 1.65
C SER A 52 -30.13 -22.49 2.20
N ARG A 53 -30.67 -21.58 3.01
CA ARG A 53 -29.87 -20.57 3.72
C ARG A 53 -28.73 -21.22 4.50
N PRO A 54 -27.53 -20.65 4.48
CA PRO A 54 -26.40 -21.18 5.25
C PRO A 54 -26.70 -21.04 6.75
N ARG A 55 -26.34 -22.06 7.54
CA ARG A 55 -26.37 -21.95 8.99
C ARG A 55 -25.29 -20.96 9.44
N LEU A 56 -25.54 -20.19 10.50
CA LEU A 56 -24.58 -19.22 11.06
C LEU A 56 -23.19 -19.84 11.29
N ARG A 57 -23.13 -21.07 11.82
CA ARG A 57 -21.85 -21.80 12.00
C ARG A 57 -21.08 -21.99 10.70
N ALA A 58 -21.75 -22.15 9.56
CA ALA A 58 -21.10 -22.30 8.25
C ALA A 58 -20.54 -20.96 7.77
N LEU A 59 -21.25 -19.85 7.99
CA LEU A 59 -20.76 -18.49 7.71
C LEU A 59 -19.56 -18.12 8.57
N VAL A 60 -19.63 -18.40 9.87
CA VAL A 60 -18.50 -18.19 10.78
C VAL A 60 -17.28 -19.00 10.34
N ARG A 61 -17.43 -20.25 9.94
CA ARG A 61 -16.33 -21.07 9.43
C ARG A 61 -15.79 -20.59 8.09
N LEU A 62 -16.60 -19.93 7.26
CA LEU A 62 -16.17 -19.33 6.00
C LEU A 62 -15.26 -18.13 6.26
N VAL A 63 -15.65 -17.24 7.17
CA VAL A 63 -14.91 -16.00 7.47
C VAL A 63 -13.74 -16.27 8.42
N PHE A 64 -13.93 -17.16 9.41
CA PHE A 64 -12.98 -17.46 10.49
C PHE A 64 -12.54 -18.93 10.52
N PRO A 65 -11.96 -19.47 9.44
CA PRO A 65 -11.45 -20.85 9.47
C PRO A 65 -10.23 -20.94 10.40
N ARG A 66 -10.34 -21.72 11.47
CA ARG A 66 -9.30 -21.83 12.52
C ARG A 66 -7.91 -22.12 11.94
N ARG A 67 -7.84 -22.97 10.91
CA ARG A 67 -6.58 -23.34 10.22
C ARG A 67 -5.85 -22.12 9.61
N VAL A 68 -6.57 -21.05 9.23
CA VAL A 68 -6.00 -19.81 8.68
C VAL A 68 -5.68 -18.84 9.81
N TRP A 69 -6.64 -18.55 10.67
CA TRP A 69 -6.47 -17.54 11.73
C TRP A 69 -5.42 -17.92 12.79
N TRP A 70 -5.21 -19.21 13.04
CA TRP A 70 -4.17 -19.71 13.95
C TRP A 70 -2.92 -20.22 13.24
N HIS A 71 -2.81 -20.01 11.94
CA HIS A 71 -1.61 -20.40 11.19
C HIS A 71 -0.38 -19.65 11.72
N PRO A 72 0.83 -20.24 11.72
CA PRO A 72 2.06 -19.55 12.10
C PRO A 72 2.27 -18.22 11.35
N SER A 73 1.95 -18.18 10.05
CA SER A 73 2.00 -16.99 9.23
C SER A 73 1.09 -15.89 9.80
N SER A 74 -0.18 -16.17 10.11
CA SER A 74 -1.12 -15.18 10.67
C SER A 74 -0.70 -14.68 12.05
N ARG A 75 -0.06 -15.53 12.86
CA ARG A 75 0.50 -15.08 14.16
C ARG A 75 1.64 -14.06 13.98
N LEU A 76 2.41 -14.18 12.90
CA LEU A 76 3.39 -13.15 12.56
C LEU A 76 2.70 -11.85 12.13
N ASP A 77 1.61 -11.91 11.36
CA ASP A 77 0.84 -10.74 10.97
C ASP A 77 0.35 -9.95 12.20
N TYR A 78 -0.17 -10.65 13.22
CA TYR A 78 -0.61 -10.01 14.48
C TYR A 78 0.54 -9.33 15.24
N LYS A 79 1.73 -9.96 15.26
CA LYS A 79 2.91 -9.35 15.87
C LYS A 79 3.37 -8.10 15.12
N LEU A 80 3.38 -8.17 13.76
CA LEU A 80 3.76 -7.04 12.93
C LEU A 80 2.72 -5.92 13.00
N PHE A 81 1.42 -6.24 13.11
CA PHE A 81 0.39 -5.24 13.37
C PHE A 81 0.69 -4.42 14.63
N VAL A 82 0.96 -5.10 15.75
CA VAL A 82 1.27 -4.41 17.03
C VAL A 82 2.54 -3.57 16.91
N LEU A 83 3.63 -4.18 16.40
CA LEU A 83 4.93 -3.48 16.26
C LEU A 83 4.82 -2.28 15.33
N ASN A 84 4.23 -2.46 14.15
CA ASN A 84 4.07 -1.38 13.17
C ASN A 84 3.13 -0.28 13.69
N SER A 85 2.07 -0.61 14.43
CA SER A 85 1.21 0.40 15.03
C SER A 85 1.98 1.29 16.02
N VAL A 86 2.82 0.70 16.87
CA VAL A 86 3.67 1.45 17.81
C VAL A 86 4.69 2.31 17.05
N LEU A 87 5.34 1.76 16.00
CA LEU A 87 6.31 2.50 15.18
C LEU A 87 5.66 3.65 14.41
N VAL A 88 4.47 3.44 13.85
CA VAL A 88 3.72 4.50 13.14
C VAL A 88 3.41 5.63 14.10
N ALA A 89 2.79 5.36 15.24
CA ALA A 89 2.43 6.38 16.21
C ALA A 89 3.64 7.11 16.84
N GLY A 90 4.78 6.41 16.96
CA GLY A 90 5.96 6.98 17.62
C GLY A 90 6.88 7.79 16.70
N VAL A 91 7.01 7.39 15.45
CA VAL A 91 8.05 7.94 14.57
C VAL A 91 7.56 8.22 13.15
N ILE A 92 6.84 7.29 12.54
CA ILE A 92 6.56 7.32 11.10
C ILE A 92 5.64 8.49 10.75
N ASP A 93 4.62 8.78 11.57
CA ASP A 93 3.69 9.89 11.35
C ASP A 93 4.37 11.25 11.27
N LEU A 94 5.53 11.40 11.94
CA LEU A 94 6.35 12.62 11.87
C LEU A 94 7.05 12.79 10.52
N LEU A 95 7.23 11.71 9.77
CA LEU A 95 7.96 11.68 8.50
C LEU A 95 7.03 11.70 7.28
N ILE A 96 5.72 11.48 7.48
CA ILE A 96 4.76 11.41 6.38
C ILE A 96 4.40 12.81 5.86
N VAL A 97 4.68 13.03 4.58
CA VAL A 97 4.17 14.18 3.84
C VAL A 97 2.78 13.82 3.29
N GLY A 98 1.75 14.13 4.06
CA GLY A 98 0.36 13.80 3.71
C GLY A 98 -0.22 14.66 2.57
N PRO A 99 -1.43 14.29 2.06
CA PRO A 99 -2.10 14.99 0.95
C PRO A 99 -2.34 16.48 1.22
N GLY A 100 -2.49 16.87 2.48
CA GLY A 100 -2.68 18.27 2.89
C GLY A 100 -1.49 19.18 2.58
N ALA A 101 -0.26 18.70 2.80
CA ALA A 101 0.95 19.43 2.46
C ALA A 101 1.08 19.60 0.93
N TRP A 102 0.87 18.50 0.18
CA TRP A 102 0.87 18.53 -1.28
C TRP A 102 -0.18 19.47 -1.84
N ARG A 103 -1.42 19.46 -1.30
CA ARG A 103 -2.47 20.41 -1.63
C ARG A 103 -1.98 21.86 -1.45
N GLY A 104 -1.36 22.17 -0.31
CA GLY A 104 -0.86 23.52 -0.01
C GLY A 104 0.22 23.95 -1.01
N TRP A 105 1.17 23.10 -1.31
CA TRP A 105 2.24 23.38 -2.27
C TRP A 105 1.71 23.58 -3.69
N VAL A 106 0.80 22.73 -4.17
CA VAL A 106 0.22 22.85 -5.51
C VAL A 106 -0.64 24.12 -5.62
N LYS A 107 -1.56 24.36 -4.67
CA LYS A 107 -2.38 25.57 -4.65
C LYS A 107 -1.51 26.83 -4.60
N GLY A 108 -0.51 26.85 -3.71
CA GLY A 108 0.42 27.99 -3.57
C GLY A 108 1.24 28.22 -4.84
N GLY A 109 1.79 27.16 -5.43
CA GLY A 109 2.53 27.23 -6.69
C GLY A 109 1.70 27.76 -7.85
N LEU A 110 0.47 27.25 -8.03
CA LEU A 110 -0.46 27.76 -9.04
C LEU A 110 -0.80 29.24 -8.82
N THR A 111 -1.02 29.64 -7.57
CA THR A 111 -1.29 31.04 -7.22
C THR A 111 -0.09 31.94 -7.52
N LEU A 112 1.12 31.50 -7.26
CA LEU A 112 2.34 32.25 -7.59
C LEU A 112 2.57 32.38 -9.09
N LEU A 113 2.32 31.32 -9.86
CA LEU A 113 2.60 31.27 -11.30
C LEU A 113 1.51 31.92 -12.15
N LEU A 114 0.24 31.72 -11.76
CA LEU A 114 -0.95 32.08 -12.58
C LEU A 114 -1.83 33.13 -11.92
N GLY A 115 -1.49 33.56 -10.70
CA GLY A 115 -2.33 34.45 -9.90
C GLY A 115 -3.42 33.72 -9.13
N ALA A 116 -4.14 34.45 -8.28
CA ALA A 116 -5.31 33.92 -7.60
C ALA A 116 -6.44 33.71 -8.62
N HIS A 117 -6.99 32.49 -8.68
CA HIS A 117 -8.10 32.22 -9.56
C HIS A 117 -9.38 32.90 -9.01
N PRO A 118 -10.11 33.69 -9.79
CA PRO A 118 -11.28 34.45 -9.31
C PRO A 118 -12.52 33.54 -9.21
N VAL A 119 -12.42 32.39 -8.53
CA VAL A 119 -13.56 31.52 -8.35
C VAL A 119 -14.13 31.65 -6.97
N ALA A 120 -14.90 32.70 -6.78
CA ALA A 120 -15.90 32.66 -5.75
C ALA A 120 -17.21 33.18 -6.38
N SER A 121 -17.98 32.27 -6.95
CA SER A 121 -19.40 32.63 -7.07
C SER A 121 -19.93 32.76 -5.65
N ALA A 122 -20.61 33.84 -5.34
CA ALA A 122 -21.30 34.01 -4.05
C ALA A 122 -22.29 32.85 -3.76
N ALA A 123 -22.61 32.05 -4.76
CA ALA A 123 -23.48 30.87 -4.70
C ALA A 123 -22.79 29.57 -4.21
N GLY A 124 -21.49 29.61 -3.92
CA GLY A 124 -20.75 28.41 -3.55
C GLY A 124 -20.43 27.45 -4.73
N PRO A 125 -19.74 26.32 -4.47
CA PRO A 125 -19.37 25.37 -5.51
C PRO A 125 -20.58 24.59 -6.02
N GLN A 126 -20.65 24.43 -7.35
CA GLN A 126 -21.71 23.65 -7.97
C GLN A 126 -21.61 22.16 -7.61
N PRO A 127 -22.73 21.44 -7.37
CA PRO A 127 -22.71 20.02 -6.98
C PRO A 127 -21.92 19.11 -7.94
N TRP A 128 -22.00 19.39 -9.25
CA TRP A 128 -21.25 18.61 -10.24
C TRP A 128 -19.73 18.82 -10.13
N VAL A 129 -19.26 20.01 -9.76
CA VAL A 129 -17.83 20.28 -9.49
C VAL A 129 -17.38 19.45 -8.32
N ILE A 130 -18.14 19.44 -7.22
CA ILE A 130 -17.86 18.61 -6.03
C ILE A 130 -17.81 17.12 -6.42
N GLY A 131 -18.81 16.65 -7.19
CA GLY A 131 -18.87 15.26 -7.66
C GLY A 131 -17.68 14.84 -8.50
N LEU A 132 -17.37 15.59 -9.56
CA LEU A 132 -16.25 15.29 -10.45
C LEU A 132 -14.90 15.41 -9.73
N SER A 133 -14.69 16.42 -8.89
CA SER A 133 -13.47 16.59 -8.11
C SER A 133 -13.29 15.46 -7.08
N GLY A 134 -14.38 14.98 -6.47
CA GLY A 134 -14.35 13.84 -5.56
C GLY A 134 -13.96 12.54 -6.26
N LEU A 135 -14.54 12.26 -7.43
CA LEU A 135 -14.18 11.11 -8.25
C LEU A 135 -12.73 11.21 -8.78
N ALA A 136 -12.31 12.39 -9.22
CA ALA A 136 -10.95 12.64 -9.67
C ALA A 136 -9.93 12.44 -8.53
N SER A 137 -10.26 12.90 -7.32
CA SER A 137 -9.41 12.71 -6.12
C SER A 137 -9.30 11.24 -5.73
N LEU A 138 -10.40 10.48 -5.80
CA LEU A 138 -10.41 9.05 -5.56
C LEU A 138 -9.58 8.31 -6.62
N GLY A 139 -9.76 8.65 -7.90
CA GLY A 139 -8.97 8.08 -8.99
C GLY A 139 -7.47 8.41 -8.86
N ALA A 140 -7.12 9.62 -8.43
CA ALA A 140 -5.73 10.02 -8.19
C ALA A 140 -5.10 9.29 -7.00
N LEU A 141 -5.85 9.08 -5.91
CA LEU A 141 -5.41 8.25 -4.78
C LEU A 141 -5.14 6.81 -5.24
N ASP A 142 -6.07 6.23 -5.98
CA ASP A 142 -6.00 4.86 -6.49
C ASP A 142 -4.85 4.67 -7.49
N ALA A 143 -4.66 5.63 -8.41
CA ALA A 143 -3.51 5.68 -9.30
C ALA A 143 -2.19 5.78 -8.52
N GLY A 144 -2.15 6.61 -7.48
CA GLY A 144 -0.98 6.75 -6.61
C GLY A 144 -0.65 5.46 -5.86
N TYR A 145 -1.67 4.74 -5.38
CA TYR A 145 -1.48 3.41 -4.80
C TYR A 145 -0.89 2.44 -5.84
N PHE A 146 -1.47 2.37 -7.04
CA PHE A 146 -0.95 1.54 -8.12
C PHE A 146 0.52 1.87 -8.45
N LEU A 147 0.87 3.14 -8.57
CA LEU A 147 2.24 3.58 -8.87
C LEU A 147 3.23 3.20 -7.75
N ALA A 148 2.85 3.40 -6.49
CA ALA A 148 3.66 2.98 -5.34
C ALA A 148 3.87 1.45 -5.36
N HIS A 149 2.81 0.69 -5.57
CA HIS A 149 2.83 -0.76 -5.61
C HIS A 149 3.67 -1.29 -6.79
N LEU A 150 3.51 -0.68 -7.98
CA LEU A 150 4.34 -0.97 -9.13
C LEU A 150 5.82 -0.71 -8.85
N ALA A 151 6.15 0.40 -8.19
CA ALA A 151 7.52 0.70 -7.79
C ALA A 151 8.08 -0.34 -6.81
N MET A 152 7.27 -0.77 -5.82
CA MET A 152 7.63 -1.81 -4.87
C MET A 152 7.96 -3.14 -5.55
N HIS A 153 7.27 -3.48 -6.64
CA HIS A 153 7.51 -4.68 -7.41
C HIS A 153 8.65 -4.57 -8.44
N ARG A 154 8.85 -3.39 -9.03
CA ARG A 154 9.80 -3.20 -10.14
C ARG A 154 11.22 -2.86 -9.70
N TRP A 155 11.38 -2.24 -8.53
CA TRP A 155 12.70 -1.83 -8.04
C TRP A 155 13.22 -2.82 -7.01
N PRO A 156 14.33 -3.52 -7.27
CA PRO A 156 14.83 -4.58 -6.37
C PRO A 156 15.04 -4.13 -4.92
N VAL A 157 15.47 -2.87 -4.73
CA VAL A 157 15.63 -2.28 -3.39
C VAL A 157 14.31 -2.15 -2.66
N LEU A 158 13.24 -1.76 -3.35
CA LEU A 158 11.89 -1.63 -2.77
C LEU A 158 11.22 -3.01 -2.60
N TRP A 159 11.44 -3.92 -3.55
CA TRP A 159 10.98 -5.31 -3.44
C TRP A 159 11.54 -5.99 -2.20
N ALA A 160 12.80 -5.74 -1.83
CA ALA A 160 13.40 -6.28 -0.61
C ALA A 160 12.53 -6.00 0.63
N PHE A 161 11.85 -4.85 0.69
CA PHE A 161 10.92 -4.49 1.76
C PHE A 161 9.53 -5.10 1.55
N HIS A 162 9.00 -5.01 0.33
CA HIS A 162 7.63 -5.43 0.00
C HIS A 162 7.44 -6.95 -0.01
N LYS A 163 8.48 -7.73 -0.28
CA LYS A 163 8.40 -9.19 -0.18
C LYS A 163 8.08 -9.71 1.23
N VAL A 164 8.22 -8.89 2.27
CA VAL A 164 7.70 -9.21 3.61
C VAL A 164 6.20 -9.45 3.55
N HIS A 165 5.47 -8.57 2.85
CA HIS A 165 4.03 -8.67 2.62
C HIS A 165 3.69 -9.94 1.84
N HIS A 166 4.40 -10.21 0.75
CA HIS A 166 4.22 -11.41 -0.08
C HIS A 166 4.64 -12.72 0.58
N SER A 167 5.39 -12.69 1.69
CA SER A 167 5.79 -13.90 2.40
C SER A 167 4.66 -14.56 3.22
N ALA A 168 3.42 -14.04 3.15
CA ALA A 168 2.25 -14.60 3.81
C ALA A 168 1.80 -15.90 3.14
N GLU A 169 1.84 -17.03 3.88
CA GLU A 169 1.41 -18.36 3.39
C GLU A 169 -0.11 -18.56 3.46
N VAL A 170 -0.80 -17.77 4.26
CA VAL A 170 -2.26 -17.65 4.34
C VAL A 170 -2.60 -16.20 4.59
N MET A 171 -3.82 -15.77 4.24
CA MET A 171 -4.23 -14.37 4.40
C MET A 171 -5.38 -14.23 5.39
N THR A 172 -5.24 -13.25 6.26
CA THR A 172 -6.29 -12.69 7.13
C THR A 172 -6.29 -11.17 6.94
N PRO A 173 -7.33 -10.43 7.36
CA PRO A 173 -7.30 -8.97 7.32
C PRO A 173 -6.04 -8.34 7.95
N ALA A 174 -5.43 -9.00 8.95
CA ALA A 174 -4.19 -8.55 9.56
C ALA A 174 -2.97 -8.65 8.63
N THR A 175 -3.05 -9.43 7.54
CA THR A 175 -1.98 -9.53 6.53
C THR A 175 -1.75 -8.19 5.82
N GLU A 176 -2.73 -7.28 5.78
CA GLU A 176 -2.55 -5.89 5.33
C GLU A 176 -1.38 -5.22 6.07
N TRP A 177 -1.15 -5.59 7.33
CA TRP A 177 -0.12 -5.04 8.21
C TRP A 177 1.18 -5.85 8.28
N ARG A 178 1.27 -6.92 7.47
CA ARG A 178 2.51 -7.62 7.24
C ARG A 178 3.40 -6.81 6.30
N GLN A 179 3.80 -5.63 6.73
CA GLN A 179 4.58 -4.67 5.95
C GLN A 179 5.86 -4.30 6.68
N HIS A 180 6.89 -3.97 5.91
CA HIS A 180 8.08 -3.33 6.47
C HIS A 180 7.80 -1.83 6.70
N PRO A 181 8.33 -1.19 7.76
CA PRO A 181 8.13 0.23 8.05
C PRO A 181 8.37 1.19 6.88
N VAL A 182 9.27 0.86 5.95
CA VAL A 182 9.53 1.65 4.73
C VAL A 182 8.28 1.80 3.86
N GLU A 183 7.39 0.81 3.85
CA GLU A 183 6.16 0.86 3.05
C GLU A 183 5.21 1.95 3.55
N PHE A 184 5.16 2.18 4.87
CA PHE A 184 4.39 3.27 5.48
C PHE A 184 4.91 4.67 5.13
N LEU A 185 6.09 4.78 4.53
CA LEU A 185 6.62 6.03 3.97
C LEU A 185 6.35 6.14 2.47
N VAL A 186 6.61 5.06 1.71
CA VAL A 186 6.52 5.07 0.25
C VAL A 186 5.07 5.20 -0.23
N PHE A 187 4.16 4.38 0.28
CA PHE A 187 2.76 4.43 -0.15
C PHE A 187 2.10 5.80 0.13
N PRO A 188 2.14 6.35 1.37
CA PRO A 188 1.56 7.66 1.66
C PRO A 188 2.22 8.80 0.87
N LEU A 189 3.53 8.74 0.63
CA LEU A 189 4.22 9.74 -0.17
C LEU A 189 3.65 9.81 -1.60
N VAL A 190 3.48 8.67 -2.26
CA VAL A 190 3.04 8.63 -3.66
C VAL A 190 1.54 8.92 -3.80
N TYR A 191 0.66 8.21 -3.05
CA TYR A 191 -0.77 8.51 -3.16
C TYR A 191 -1.15 9.87 -2.55
N GLY A 192 -0.36 10.35 -1.58
CA GLY A 192 -0.48 11.69 -1.04
C GLY A 192 -0.14 12.76 -2.08
N ALA A 193 0.93 12.56 -2.86
CA ALA A 193 1.31 13.45 -3.94
C ALA A 193 0.24 13.51 -5.03
N THR A 194 -0.26 12.36 -5.49
CA THR A 194 -1.25 12.30 -6.56
C THR A 194 -2.59 12.89 -6.14
N SER A 195 -3.16 12.46 -5.00
CA SER A 195 -4.44 12.99 -4.48
C SER A 195 -4.32 14.44 -4.02
N GLY A 196 -3.22 14.79 -3.35
CA GLY A 196 -2.95 16.17 -2.91
C GLY A 196 -2.79 17.15 -4.07
N THR A 197 -2.26 16.69 -5.22
CA THR A 197 -2.22 17.47 -6.45
C THR A 197 -3.63 17.79 -6.95
N VAL A 198 -4.53 16.82 -7.02
CA VAL A 198 -5.92 17.04 -7.40
C VAL A 198 -6.64 17.96 -6.41
N TYR A 199 -6.40 17.79 -5.11
CA TYR A 199 -6.94 18.69 -4.08
C TYR A 199 -6.44 20.13 -4.25
N GLY A 200 -5.14 20.32 -4.54
CA GLY A 200 -4.56 21.64 -4.78
C GLY A 200 -5.14 22.35 -6.01
N ILE A 201 -5.27 21.62 -7.12
CA ILE A 201 -5.89 22.10 -8.35
C ILE A 201 -7.36 22.44 -8.10
N THR A 202 -8.13 21.56 -7.46
CA THR A 202 -9.54 21.79 -7.14
C THR A 202 -9.71 23.02 -6.25
N ALA A 203 -8.88 23.16 -5.21
CA ALA A 203 -8.93 24.31 -4.31
C ALA A 203 -8.53 25.62 -5.01
N TRP A 204 -7.60 25.58 -5.96
CA TRP A 204 -7.20 26.74 -6.75
C TRP A 204 -8.28 27.15 -7.77
N LEU A 205 -8.85 26.17 -8.52
CA LEU A 205 -9.87 26.42 -9.52
C LEU A 205 -11.24 26.80 -8.93
N PHE A 206 -11.67 26.11 -7.86
CA PHE A 206 -13.06 26.13 -7.39
C PHE A 206 -13.22 26.51 -5.91
N GLY A 207 -12.10 26.84 -5.24
CA GLY A 207 -12.08 27.25 -3.84
C GLY A 207 -12.05 26.09 -2.86
N ASP A 208 -11.74 26.41 -1.59
CA ASP A 208 -11.54 25.42 -0.52
C ASP A 208 -12.83 24.68 -0.16
N ALA A 209 -14.01 25.30 -0.33
CA ALA A 209 -15.31 24.66 -0.11
C ALA A 209 -15.57 23.52 -1.12
N ALA A 210 -15.20 23.70 -2.41
CA ALA A 210 -15.29 22.64 -3.42
C ALA A 210 -14.37 21.48 -3.09
N GLN A 211 -13.14 21.75 -2.66
CA GLN A 211 -12.18 20.73 -2.25
C GLN A 211 -12.67 19.99 -0.99
N GLY A 212 -13.24 20.68 0.01
CA GLY A 212 -13.83 20.05 1.19
C GLY A 212 -14.97 19.09 0.83
N GLY A 213 -15.86 19.50 -0.09
CA GLY A 213 -16.93 18.66 -0.62
C GLY A 213 -16.40 17.44 -1.39
N ALA A 214 -15.34 17.62 -2.21
CA ALA A 214 -14.67 16.53 -2.92
C ALA A 214 -14.07 15.50 -1.96
N LEU A 215 -13.42 15.95 -0.89
CA LEU A 215 -12.88 15.09 0.17
C LEU A 215 -13.99 14.29 0.85
N ALA A 216 -15.15 14.91 1.14
CA ALA A 216 -16.27 14.20 1.74
C ALA A 216 -16.78 13.05 0.84
N ILE A 217 -16.92 13.29 -0.48
CA ILE A 217 -17.31 12.23 -1.44
C ILE A 217 -16.28 11.11 -1.44
N GLN A 218 -14.98 11.41 -1.55
CA GLN A 218 -13.93 10.41 -1.50
C GLN A 218 -13.98 9.59 -0.20
N THR A 219 -14.18 10.25 0.95
CA THR A 219 -14.28 9.59 2.26
C THR A 219 -15.45 8.62 2.30
N VAL A 220 -16.63 9.00 1.81
CA VAL A 220 -17.81 8.13 1.77
C VAL A 220 -17.58 6.91 0.88
N LEU A 221 -17.00 7.09 -0.31
CA LEU A 221 -16.71 6.00 -1.24
C LEU A 221 -15.65 5.05 -0.67
N MET A 222 -14.63 5.60 -0.02
CA MET A 222 -13.59 4.81 0.65
C MET A 222 -14.17 4.03 1.84
N ALA A 223 -15.03 4.65 2.66
CA ALA A 223 -15.72 3.98 3.76
C ALA A 223 -16.58 2.81 3.27
N ALA A 224 -17.29 2.99 2.15
CA ALA A 224 -18.04 1.91 1.52
C ALA A 224 -17.12 0.75 1.07
N HIS A 225 -15.94 1.06 0.51
CA HIS A 225 -14.94 0.06 0.12
C HIS A 225 -14.36 -0.65 1.34
N LEU A 226 -14.03 0.06 2.42
CA LEU A 226 -13.54 -0.52 3.68
C LEU A 226 -14.56 -1.48 4.30
N ALA A 227 -15.84 -1.10 4.30
CA ALA A 227 -16.93 -1.92 4.84
C ALA A 227 -17.25 -3.16 3.99
N THR A 228 -16.72 -3.27 2.77
CA THR A 228 -17.08 -4.35 1.84
C THR A 228 -15.87 -5.16 1.36
N PHE A 229 -15.05 -4.59 0.47
CA PHE A 229 -14.04 -5.33 -0.30
C PHE A 229 -12.64 -5.31 0.32
N HIS A 230 -12.26 -4.22 0.99
CA HIS A 230 -10.90 -4.01 1.47
C HIS A 230 -10.36 -5.19 2.30
N HIS A 231 -11.08 -5.60 3.33
CA HIS A 231 -10.64 -6.70 4.19
C HIS A 231 -10.79 -8.08 3.55
N VAL A 232 -11.65 -8.20 2.52
CA VAL A 232 -11.84 -9.46 1.81
C VAL A 232 -10.66 -9.77 0.91
N ARG A 233 -9.92 -8.77 0.45
CA ARG A 233 -8.71 -8.98 -0.37
C ARG A 233 -7.59 -9.72 0.37
N HIS A 234 -7.49 -9.55 1.70
CA HIS A 234 -6.63 -10.34 2.57
C HIS A 234 -7.50 -11.23 3.48
N SER A 235 -8.20 -12.18 2.90
CA SER A 235 -9.07 -13.08 3.65
C SER A 235 -9.07 -14.47 3.00
N PRO A 236 -9.57 -15.51 3.68
CA PRO A 236 -9.73 -16.84 3.07
C PRO A 236 -10.89 -16.91 2.04
N VAL A 237 -11.56 -15.80 1.73
CA VAL A 237 -12.74 -15.77 0.87
C VAL A 237 -12.36 -15.27 -0.53
N LEU A 238 -12.44 -16.15 -1.52
CA LEU A 238 -12.22 -15.80 -2.91
C LEU A 238 -13.48 -15.17 -3.51
N LEU A 239 -13.47 -13.83 -3.67
CA LEU A 239 -14.53 -13.08 -4.32
C LEU A 239 -14.00 -12.44 -5.59
N ALA A 240 -14.52 -12.86 -6.75
CA ALA A 240 -14.03 -12.46 -8.05
C ALA A 240 -15.02 -11.59 -8.83
N PHE A 241 -14.53 -10.52 -9.43
CA PHE A 241 -15.20 -9.85 -10.53
C PHE A 241 -14.61 -10.37 -11.84
N THR A 242 -15.48 -10.84 -12.73
CA THR A 242 -15.10 -11.43 -14.01
C THR A 242 -15.56 -10.56 -15.18
N GLY A 243 -15.03 -10.82 -16.38
CA GLY A 243 -15.41 -10.11 -17.60
C GLY A 243 -15.14 -8.60 -17.52
N VAL A 244 -16.09 -7.78 -17.98
CA VAL A 244 -15.95 -6.31 -17.99
C VAL A 244 -15.79 -5.73 -16.59
N TRP A 245 -16.48 -6.26 -15.60
CA TRP A 245 -16.39 -5.79 -14.21
C TRP A 245 -15.01 -6.03 -13.61
N GLY A 246 -14.37 -7.16 -13.90
CA GLY A 246 -12.99 -7.44 -13.48
C GLY A 246 -11.96 -6.57 -14.20
N ARG A 247 -12.26 -6.06 -15.42
CA ARG A 247 -11.40 -5.09 -16.10
C ARG A 247 -11.49 -3.68 -15.53
N LEU A 248 -12.64 -3.32 -14.97
CA LEU A 248 -12.87 -1.99 -14.40
C LEU A 248 -12.51 -1.92 -12.92
N PHE A 249 -12.93 -2.93 -12.15
CA PHE A 249 -12.81 -2.93 -10.69
C PHE A 249 -11.93 -4.05 -10.19
N HIS A 250 -11.05 -3.71 -9.25
CA HIS A 250 -10.14 -4.65 -8.61
C HIS A 250 -10.88 -5.43 -7.52
N SER A 251 -11.16 -6.72 -7.76
CA SER A 251 -11.80 -7.59 -6.78
C SER A 251 -10.80 -8.20 -5.81
N PRO A 252 -11.25 -8.72 -4.65
CA PRO A 252 -10.40 -9.50 -3.74
C PRO A 252 -9.64 -10.62 -4.44
N ALA A 253 -10.23 -11.32 -5.41
CA ALA A 253 -9.58 -12.39 -6.15
C ALA A 253 -8.42 -11.91 -7.05
N HIS A 254 -8.45 -10.67 -7.56
CA HIS A 254 -7.28 -10.10 -8.24
C HIS A 254 -6.09 -10.03 -7.29
N HIS A 255 -6.32 -9.59 -6.07
CA HIS A 255 -5.28 -9.47 -5.06
C HIS A 255 -4.79 -10.85 -4.54
N HIS A 256 -5.68 -11.85 -4.50
CA HIS A 256 -5.27 -13.22 -4.22
C HIS A 256 -4.34 -13.78 -5.31
N LEU A 257 -4.62 -13.51 -6.59
CA LEU A 257 -3.72 -13.83 -7.70
C LEU A 257 -2.38 -13.13 -7.55
N HIS A 258 -2.39 -11.85 -7.16
CA HIS A 258 -1.20 -11.06 -6.90
C HIS A 258 -0.30 -11.68 -5.81
N HIS A 259 -0.86 -12.25 -4.76
CA HIS A 259 -0.14 -12.96 -3.69
C HIS A 259 0.23 -14.41 -4.02
N SER A 260 -0.09 -14.90 -5.20
CA SER A 260 0.22 -16.25 -5.62
C SER A 260 1.72 -16.46 -5.81
N SER A 261 2.23 -17.60 -5.36
CA SER A 261 3.60 -18.03 -5.61
C SER A 261 3.84 -18.56 -7.03
N ASP A 262 2.80 -18.61 -7.88
CA ASP A 262 2.93 -19.01 -9.28
C ASP A 262 3.62 -17.90 -10.08
N PRO A 263 4.74 -18.18 -10.77
CA PRO A 263 5.45 -17.20 -11.59
C PRO A 263 4.59 -16.49 -12.65
N ALA A 264 3.52 -17.12 -13.14
CA ALA A 264 2.59 -16.52 -14.09
C ALA A 264 1.81 -15.32 -13.49
N HIS A 265 1.75 -15.24 -12.17
CA HIS A 265 1.04 -14.19 -11.44
C HIS A 265 1.99 -13.13 -10.85
N HIS A 266 3.31 -13.29 -10.97
CA HIS A 266 4.27 -12.32 -10.45
C HIS A 266 4.11 -10.98 -11.17
N ASP A 267 4.20 -9.87 -10.44
CA ASP A 267 4.03 -8.50 -10.92
C ASP A 267 2.70 -8.23 -11.64
N ARG A 268 1.65 -8.94 -11.23
CA ARG A 268 0.29 -8.81 -11.77
C ARG A 268 -0.68 -8.25 -10.74
N ASN A 269 -1.72 -7.58 -11.22
CA ASN A 269 -2.85 -7.11 -10.39
C ASN A 269 -2.41 -6.21 -9.22
N LEU A 270 -1.70 -5.13 -9.52
CA LEU A 270 -1.12 -4.19 -8.57
C LEU A 270 -2.11 -3.11 -8.09
N GLY A 271 -3.31 -3.08 -8.67
CA GLY A 271 -4.37 -2.11 -8.36
C GLY A 271 -4.96 -2.26 -6.96
N TYR A 272 -5.78 -1.25 -6.57
CA TYR A 272 -6.47 -1.24 -5.28
C TYR A 272 -8.00 -1.23 -5.43
N LEU A 273 -8.57 -0.15 -6.03
CA LEU A 273 -10.00 -0.02 -6.32
C LEU A 273 -10.32 -0.39 -7.76
N LEU A 274 -9.49 0.09 -8.69
CA LEU A 274 -9.69 -0.01 -10.12
C LEU A 274 -8.63 -0.89 -10.77
N SER A 275 -9.05 -1.80 -11.64
CA SER A 275 -8.16 -2.62 -12.47
C SER A 275 -7.71 -1.92 -13.75
N VAL A 276 -8.23 -0.72 -14.03
CA VAL A 276 -7.90 0.03 -15.25
C VAL A 276 -6.42 0.38 -15.34
N TRP A 277 -5.75 0.57 -14.21
CA TRP A 277 -4.32 0.84 -14.13
C TRP A 277 -3.50 -0.38 -14.54
N ASP A 278 -3.89 -1.56 -14.04
CA ASP A 278 -3.28 -2.83 -14.45
C ASP A 278 -3.53 -3.12 -15.93
N TRP A 279 -4.73 -2.82 -16.40
CA TRP A 279 -5.06 -2.97 -17.81
C TRP A 279 -4.20 -2.06 -18.69
N ALA A 280 -4.07 -0.79 -18.34
CA ALA A 280 -3.24 0.17 -19.05
C ALA A 280 -1.74 -0.19 -19.02
N ALA A 281 -1.26 -0.73 -17.90
CA ALA A 281 0.13 -1.15 -17.72
C ALA A 281 0.45 -2.56 -18.27
N GLY A 282 -0.56 -3.32 -18.72
CA GLY A 282 -0.38 -4.69 -19.19
C GLY A 282 -0.10 -5.70 -18.07
N THR A 283 -0.45 -5.35 -16.83
CA THR A 283 -0.27 -6.20 -15.63
C THR A 283 -1.55 -6.90 -15.19
N LEU A 284 -2.69 -6.68 -15.87
CA LEU A 284 -3.97 -7.27 -15.51
C LEU A 284 -4.03 -8.77 -15.83
N VAL A 285 -4.38 -9.57 -14.83
CA VAL A 285 -4.81 -10.97 -14.95
C VAL A 285 -6.21 -11.09 -14.36
N LEU A 286 -7.18 -11.47 -15.17
CA LEU A 286 -8.57 -11.60 -14.73
C LEU A 286 -8.77 -12.89 -13.91
N PRO A 287 -9.33 -12.82 -12.71
CA PRO A 287 -9.68 -13.99 -11.94
C PRO A 287 -10.88 -14.71 -12.55
N THR A 288 -10.91 -16.03 -12.41
CA THR A 288 -12.03 -16.89 -12.82
C THR A 288 -13.01 -17.15 -11.66
N GLY A 289 -12.56 -16.90 -10.41
CA GLY A 289 -13.30 -17.21 -9.19
C GLY A 289 -13.23 -18.70 -8.79
N ARG A 290 -12.36 -19.46 -9.43
CA ARG A 290 -12.17 -20.91 -9.18
C ARG A 290 -10.72 -21.27 -8.88
N GLU A 291 -9.86 -20.29 -8.71
CA GLU A 291 -8.43 -20.46 -8.48
C GLU A 291 -8.17 -21.30 -7.22
N ARG A 292 -7.19 -22.19 -7.32
CA ARG A 292 -6.58 -22.87 -6.19
C ARG A 292 -5.15 -22.36 -6.08
N LEU A 293 -4.95 -21.38 -5.24
CA LEU A 293 -3.69 -20.65 -5.13
C LEU A 293 -2.84 -21.20 -4.00
N THR A 294 -1.54 -21.32 -4.24
CA THR A 294 -0.52 -21.38 -3.21
C THR A 294 -0.02 -19.95 -3.00
N LEU A 295 -0.03 -19.49 -1.76
CA LEU A 295 0.39 -18.15 -1.38
C LEU A 295 1.79 -18.16 -0.79
N GLY A 296 2.44 -17.03 -0.76
CA GLY A 296 3.79 -16.86 -0.26
C GLY A 296 4.80 -16.58 -1.37
N LEU A 297 6.06 -16.51 -1.00
CA LEU A 297 7.16 -16.33 -1.96
C LEU A 297 7.37 -17.59 -2.79
N GLY A 298 7.89 -17.41 -4.00
CA GLY A 298 8.17 -18.50 -4.92
C GLY A 298 9.25 -19.48 -4.43
N PRO A 299 9.44 -20.59 -5.15
CA PRO A 299 10.48 -21.58 -4.80
C PRO A 299 11.87 -20.92 -4.77
N GLY A 300 12.62 -21.20 -3.71
CA GLY A 300 13.99 -20.68 -3.53
C GLY A 300 14.10 -19.36 -2.78
N GLU A 301 12.99 -18.68 -2.51
CA GLU A 301 12.98 -17.49 -1.65
C GLU A 301 12.66 -17.86 -0.20
N ALA A 302 13.51 -17.39 0.73
CA ALA A 302 13.26 -17.59 2.16
C ALA A 302 12.14 -16.64 2.63
N GLY A 303 11.06 -17.22 3.14
CA GLY A 303 9.98 -16.44 3.74
C GLY A 303 10.39 -15.86 5.10
N HIS A 304 9.80 -14.72 5.45
CA HIS A 304 9.98 -14.12 6.77
C HIS A 304 9.11 -14.85 7.79
N ARG A 305 9.73 -15.51 8.77
CA ARG A 305 9.04 -16.34 9.78
C ARG A 305 8.96 -15.69 11.15
N THR A 306 9.81 -14.71 11.42
CA THR A 306 9.85 -13.97 12.69
C THR A 306 9.72 -12.47 12.43
N ALA A 307 9.30 -11.73 13.46
CA ALA A 307 9.24 -10.26 13.36
C ALA A 307 10.63 -9.65 13.13
N ARG A 308 11.68 -10.25 13.72
CA ARG A 308 13.06 -9.83 13.48
C ARG A 308 13.44 -10.01 12.01
N ASP A 309 13.15 -11.16 11.42
CA ASP A 309 13.45 -11.38 10.00
C ASP A 309 12.72 -10.37 9.12
N ALA A 310 11.44 -10.11 9.40
CA ALA A 310 10.61 -9.18 8.65
C ALA A 310 11.10 -7.72 8.75
N LEU A 311 11.74 -7.33 9.85
CA LEU A 311 12.18 -5.94 10.08
C LEU A 311 13.66 -5.71 9.77
N VAL A 312 14.52 -6.73 9.86
CA VAL A 312 15.97 -6.55 9.72
C VAL A 312 16.48 -7.03 8.37
N THR A 313 16.06 -8.21 7.93
CA THR A 313 16.58 -8.83 6.69
C THR A 313 16.35 -7.96 5.45
N PRO A 314 15.18 -7.31 5.25
CA PRO A 314 14.96 -6.42 4.11
C PRO A 314 15.95 -5.27 4.01
N GLY A 315 16.28 -4.66 5.16
CA GLY A 315 17.27 -3.56 5.22
C GLY A 315 18.67 -4.00 4.83
N VAL A 316 19.10 -5.18 5.31
CA VAL A 316 20.41 -5.76 4.95
C VAL A 316 20.47 -6.08 3.46
N GLU A 317 19.41 -6.67 2.92
CA GLU A 317 19.32 -6.99 1.48
C GLU A 317 19.34 -5.72 0.62
N ALA A 318 18.50 -4.73 0.94
CA ALA A 318 18.46 -3.45 0.25
C ALA A 318 19.82 -2.75 0.26
N ALA A 319 20.51 -2.72 1.42
CA ALA A 319 21.87 -2.17 1.53
C ALA A 319 22.87 -2.93 0.63
N GLY A 320 22.77 -4.26 0.56
CA GLY A 320 23.56 -5.08 -0.36
C GLY A 320 23.35 -4.73 -1.82
N LEU A 321 22.10 -4.56 -2.23
CA LEU A 321 21.70 -4.18 -3.59
C LEU A 321 22.24 -2.79 -3.99
N VAL A 322 22.22 -1.82 -3.08
CA VAL A 322 22.78 -0.48 -3.30
C VAL A 322 24.32 -0.51 -3.33
N ALA A 323 24.94 -1.30 -2.45
CA ALA A 323 26.41 -1.36 -2.36
C ALA A 323 27.06 -2.16 -3.50
N ALA A 324 26.37 -3.14 -4.10
CA ALA A 324 26.94 -4.00 -5.12
C ALA A 324 27.48 -3.26 -6.36
N PRO A 325 26.75 -2.31 -6.97
CA PRO A 325 27.27 -1.50 -8.08
C PRO A 325 28.50 -0.67 -7.68
N LEU A 326 28.47 -0.07 -6.48
CA LEU A 326 29.58 0.74 -5.96
C LEU A 326 30.84 -0.09 -5.75
N ARG A 327 30.70 -1.32 -5.19
CA ARG A 327 31.82 -2.27 -5.02
C ARG A 327 32.39 -2.70 -6.37
N ARG A 328 31.57 -2.99 -7.38
CA ARG A 328 32.03 -3.33 -8.73
C ARG A 328 32.78 -2.17 -9.37
N TRP A 329 32.25 -0.95 -9.26
CA TRP A 329 32.91 0.26 -9.75
C TRP A 329 34.26 0.49 -9.05
N ALA A 330 34.34 0.38 -7.71
CA ALA A 330 35.57 0.53 -6.95
C ALA A 330 36.60 -0.55 -7.35
N ALA A 331 36.20 -1.80 -7.53
CA ALA A 331 37.07 -2.88 -7.98
C ALA A 331 37.63 -2.64 -9.38
N GLN A 332 36.83 -2.06 -10.29
CA GLN A 332 37.28 -1.70 -11.64
C GLN A 332 38.18 -0.47 -11.65
N ALA A 333 37.96 0.47 -10.76
CA ALA A 333 38.76 1.70 -10.64
C ALA A 333 40.12 1.47 -9.94
N ALA A 334 40.21 0.51 -9.03
CA ALA A 334 41.42 0.23 -8.25
C ALA A 334 42.67 -0.05 -9.12
N PRO A 335 42.65 -0.86 -10.19
CA PRO A 335 43.83 -1.08 -11.05
C PRO A 335 44.27 0.18 -11.78
N TRP A 336 43.34 1.05 -12.15
CA TRP A 336 43.65 2.34 -12.80
C TRP A 336 44.32 3.33 -11.81
N ALA A 337 43.82 3.40 -10.59
CA ALA A 337 44.38 4.25 -9.53
C ALA A 337 45.83 3.83 -9.17
N LEU A 338 46.10 2.51 -9.06
CA LEU A 338 47.42 1.97 -8.82
C LEU A 338 48.40 2.25 -9.99
N LYS A 339 47.95 2.08 -11.25
CA LYS A 339 48.72 2.43 -12.42
C LYS A 339 49.07 3.96 -12.49
N LYS A 340 48.10 4.80 -12.09
CA LYS A 340 48.32 6.25 -12.05
C LYS A 340 49.29 6.64 -10.93
N ALA A 341 49.21 6.01 -9.76
CA ALA A 341 50.17 6.22 -8.65
C ALA A 341 51.57 5.78 -9.02
N SER A 342 51.76 4.62 -9.66
CA SER A 342 53.07 4.12 -10.10
C SER A 342 53.72 5.00 -11.18
N ARG A 343 52.92 5.51 -12.15
CA ARG A 343 53.43 6.47 -13.14
C ARG A 343 53.83 7.82 -12.53
N ARG A 344 53.13 8.32 -11.52
CA ARG A 344 53.54 9.52 -10.77
C ARG A 344 54.81 9.30 -9.99
N ALA A 345 54.97 8.16 -9.30
CA ALA A 345 56.15 7.81 -8.57
C ALA A 345 57.39 7.69 -9.49
N GLN A 346 57.20 7.15 -10.70
CA GLN A 346 58.28 7.08 -11.73
C GLN A 346 58.63 8.44 -12.31
N ALA A 347 57.70 9.39 -12.39
CA ALA A 347 57.92 10.73 -12.91
C ALA A 347 58.59 11.68 -11.88
N THR A 348 58.56 11.31 -10.60
CA THR A 348 59.20 12.07 -9.48
C THR A 348 60.48 11.38 -8.95
N GLY A 349 61.08 10.47 -9.73
CA GLY A 349 62.36 9.86 -9.40
C GLY A 349 63.45 10.92 -9.22
N PRO A 350 64.47 10.68 -8.36
CA PRO A 350 65.47 11.68 -8.04
C PRO A 350 66.20 12.12 -9.30
N ALA A 351 66.20 13.45 -9.54
CA ALA A 351 67.08 14.05 -10.50
C ALA A 351 68.49 13.64 -10.11
N SER A 352 69.18 12.85 -10.94
CA SER A 352 70.57 12.52 -10.82
C SER A 352 71.38 13.83 -10.94
N GLY A 353 71.78 14.40 -9.78
CA GLY A 353 72.71 15.51 -9.76
C GLY A 353 74.10 15.05 -10.21
N LEU A 354 74.59 15.74 -11.16
CA LEU A 354 76.04 15.86 -11.42
C LEU A 354 76.62 16.87 -10.46
#